data_1d638d74bbd6d333edb898717112d4b1
#
_entry.id   1d638d74bbd6d333edb898717112d4b1
#
_cell.length_a   1.000
_cell.length_b   1.000
_cell.length_c   1.000
_cell.angle_alpha   90.00
_cell.angle_beta   90.00
_cell.angle_gamma   90.00
#
_symmetry.space_group_name_H-M   'P 1'
#
loop_
_entity.id
_entity.type
_entity.pdbx_description
1 polymer ?
#
loop_
_entity_poly.entity_id
_entity_poly.type
_entity_poly.pdbx_seq_one_letter_code
_entity_poly.pdbx_strand_id
1 'polypeptide(L)'
;MLTSRHIALCVALGSSLVTGAVQAAETLRLYNWGDYINPEVLTRFTAETGIQVSLDTYGSNEEMLAKLQAGARGYDIVFPSVHMHDTMAALGLLEKTDINQDAAFANIDPAFLRARSDPKGEYCMPYAWGSVGILYNKNKVSKPIESWDDFFAEAKAGNKVIMLDDMRETLGVGLIRGGKSVNSTEPGELKEAADWLIERKPLIAAFTYDSVPMVQSGDAAAAHYFVGAMMYVKQDPQNLAYVIPKEGATLYQEDMCVLKSAPNKANAKRFMSFFLQPEIAALNTAQQMNGTPNKEALKLLPAELRDNPQVNPPAEVMAKLQIFEDLGKGLRQYDRVWTRVRTAN
;
A
#
# COMPACT_ATOMS: atom_id res chain seq x y z
N MET A 1 8.65 -48.17 87.85
CA MET A 1 9.07 -46.88 87.28
C MET A 1 9.14 -47.06 85.76
N LEU A 2 8.07 -46.66 85.02
CA LEU A 2 7.97 -46.81 83.63
C LEU A 2 8.12 -45.42 82.94
N THR A 3 9.10 -45.29 82.08
CA THR A 3 9.35 -44.06 81.31
C THR A 3 8.75 -44.25 79.91
N SER A 4 7.72 -43.44 79.61
CA SER A 4 7.09 -43.35 78.31
C SER A 4 7.94 -42.56 77.35
N ARG A 5 8.32 -43.13 76.21
CA ARG A 5 8.92 -42.43 75.06
C ARG A 5 7.82 -42.04 74.07
N HIS A 6 7.66 -40.73 73.86
CA HIS A 6 6.82 -40.21 72.80
C HIS A 6 7.62 -40.09 71.47
N ILE A 7 7.18 -40.78 70.42
CA ILE A 7 7.73 -40.67 69.10
C ILE A 7 6.89 -39.61 68.37
N ALA A 8 7.48 -38.48 68.00
CA ALA A 8 6.88 -37.45 67.20
C ALA A 8 7.09 -37.81 65.71
N LEU A 9 6.00 -38.04 65.01
CA LEU A 9 5.99 -38.31 63.56
C LEU A 9 5.89 -36.97 62.84
N CYS A 10 6.99 -36.48 62.24
CA CYS A 10 7.00 -35.32 61.36
C CYS A 10 6.53 -35.73 59.97
N VAL A 11 5.29 -35.33 59.61
CA VAL A 11 4.79 -35.43 58.25
C VAL A 11 5.27 -34.20 57.47
N ALA A 12 6.25 -34.33 56.58
CA ALA A 12 6.70 -33.32 55.67
C ALA A 12 5.72 -33.27 54.49
N LEU A 13 4.82 -32.25 54.45
CA LEU A 13 4.04 -31.91 53.25
C LEU A 13 4.98 -31.25 52.23
N GLY A 14 5.37 -32.00 51.21
CA GLY A 14 6.07 -31.48 50.05
C GLY A 14 5.09 -30.69 49.15
N SER A 15 5.08 -29.36 49.32
CA SER A 15 4.37 -28.47 48.35
C SER A 15 5.15 -28.39 47.06
N SER A 16 4.72 -29.14 46.05
CA SER A 16 5.21 -29.02 44.67
C SER A 16 4.73 -27.67 44.10
N LEU A 17 5.56 -26.66 44.12
CA LEU A 17 5.38 -25.43 43.36
C LEU A 17 5.49 -25.75 41.87
N VAL A 18 4.35 -25.93 41.22
CA VAL A 18 4.28 -25.90 39.75
C VAL A 18 4.52 -24.47 39.32
N THR A 19 5.77 -24.12 39.04
CA THR A 19 6.11 -22.87 38.35
C THR A 19 5.65 -23.03 36.89
N GLY A 20 4.40 -22.63 36.63
CA GLY A 20 3.94 -22.42 35.27
C GLY A 20 4.83 -21.33 34.67
N ALA A 21 5.71 -21.70 33.76
CA ALA A 21 6.41 -20.73 32.92
C ALA A 21 5.34 -19.93 32.19
N VAL A 22 5.16 -18.65 32.56
CA VAL A 22 4.39 -17.71 31.76
C VAL A 22 5.20 -17.53 30.48
N GLN A 23 4.82 -18.28 29.45
CA GLN A 23 5.39 -18.12 28.12
C GLN A 23 4.98 -16.72 27.65
N ALA A 24 5.96 -15.85 27.43
CA ALA A 24 5.69 -14.53 26.85
C ALA A 24 4.88 -14.74 25.57
N ALA A 25 3.78 -13.99 25.43
CA ALA A 25 2.95 -14.08 24.24
C ALA A 25 3.81 -13.80 23.00
N GLU A 26 3.72 -14.67 22.00
CA GLU A 26 4.39 -14.44 20.73
C GLU A 26 3.83 -13.18 20.10
N THR A 27 4.69 -12.38 19.48
CA THR A 27 4.33 -11.07 18.90
C THR A 27 4.73 -10.99 17.44
N LEU A 28 4.02 -10.11 16.71
CA LEU A 28 4.34 -9.70 15.36
C LEU A 28 4.12 -8.20 15.24
N ARG A 29 5.08 -7.47 14.69
CA ARG A 29 4.97 -6.04 14.51
C ARG A 29 5.03 -5.65 13.04
N LEU A 30 3.92 -5.11 12.54
CA LEU A 30 3.76 -4.62 11.19
C LEU A 30 4.09 -3.12 11.13
N TYR A 31 4.69 -2.69 10.03
CA TYR A 31 4.89 -1.29 9.68
C TYR A 31 4.35 -1.07 8.27
N ASN A 32 3.16 -0.50 8.16
CA ASN A 32 2.35 -0.43 6.95
C ASN A 32 1.94 1.02 6.64
N TRP A 33 1.29 1.22 5.53
CA TRP A 33 0.59 2.45 5.20
C TRP A 33 -0.61 2.66 6.13
N GLY A 34 -1.05 3.91 6.30
CA GLY A 34 -2.27 4.23 7.04
C GLY A 34 -3.50 3.59 6.40
N ASP A 35 -4.38 3.01 7.20
CA ASP A 35 -5.65 2.38 6.79
C ASP A 35 -5.51 1.33 5.67
N TYR A 36 -4.38 0.63 5.60
CA TYR A 36 -4.02 -0.26 4.49
C TYR A 36 -4.01 -1.75 4.83
N ILE A 37 -4.67 -2.12 5.92
CA ILE A 37 -4.96 -3.51 6.26
C ILE A 37 -6.29 -3.60 7.01
N ASN A 38 -7.09 -4.62 6.70
CA ASN A 38 -8.33 -4.86 7.41
C ASN A 38 -8.05 -5.34 8.84
N PRO A 39 -8.52 -4.63 9.89
CA PRO A 39 -8.31 -5.04 11.28
C PRO A 39 -8.81 -6.46 11.59
N GLU A 40 -9.83 -6.94 10.87
CA GLU A 40 -10.34 -8.30 11.03
C GLU A 40 -9.32 -9.35 10.62
N VAL A 41 -8.45 -9.08 9.64
CA VAL A 41 -7.33 -9.96 9.26
C VAL A 41 -6.39 -10.17 10.44
N LEU A 42 -6.06 -9.09 11.16
CA LEU A 42 -5.19 -9.17 12.34
C LEU A 42 -5.85 -9.94 13.48
N THR A 43 -7.15 -9.70 13.69
CA THR A 43 -7.94 -10.41 14.71
C THR A 43 -8.02 -11.92 14.41
N ARG A 44 -8.28 -12.30 13.17
CA ARG A 44 -8.33 -13.71 12.75
C ARG A 44 -6.98 -14.40 12.90
N PHE A 45 -5.89 -13.73 12.48
CA PHE A 45 -4.54 -14.26 12.66
C PHE A 45 -4.22 -14.51 14.14
N THR A 46 -4.53 -13.54 15.02
CA THR A 46 -4.33 -13.69 16.46
C THR A 46 -5.18 -14.82 17.04
N ALA A 47 -6.44 -14.94 16.63
CA ALA A 47 -7.33 -16.00 17.11
C ALA A 47 -6.85 -17.40 16.69
N GLU A 48 -6.31 -17.54 15.47
CA GLU A 48 -5.82 -18.81 14.94
C GLU A 48 -4.46 -19.22 15.52
N THR A 49 -3.59 -18.24 15.80
CA THR A 49 -2.19 -18.52 16.09
C THR A 49 -1.78 -18.24 17.52
N GLY A 50 -2.54 -17.43 18.25
CA GLY A 50 -2.15 -16.88 19.56
C GLY A 50 -1.14 -15.72 19.47
N ILE A 51 -0.62 -15.39 18.29
CA ILE A 51 0.38 -14.33 18.07
C ILE A 51 -0.31 -12.97 18.14
N GLN A 52 0.17 -12.10 19.05
CA GLN A 52 -0.35 -10.74 19.17
C GLN A 52 0.26 -9.84 18.08
N VAL A 53 -0.60 -9.16 17.32
CA VAL A 53 -0.16 -8.26 16.24
C VAL A 53 -0.26 -6.81 16.69
N SER A 54 0.80 -6.04 16.45
CA SER A 54 0.80 -4.58 16.55
C SER A 54 1.10 -3.96 15.20
N LEU A 55 0.51 -2.78 14.94
CA LEU A 55 0.59 -2.06 13.68
C LEU A 55 1.04 -0.63 13.94
N ASP A 56 2.14 -0.23 13.32
CA ASP A 56 2.56 1.16 13.18
C ASP A 56 2.40 1.57 11.70
N THR A 57 2.21 2.86 11.44
CA THR A 57 1.98 3.36 10.08
C THR A 57 3.02 4.37 9.64
N TYR A 58 3.12 4.56 8.32
CA TYR A 58 3.93 5.59 7.66
C TYR A 58 3.15 6.23 6.51
N GLY A 59 3.58 7.44 6.13
CA GLY A 59 2.93 8.24 5.06
C GLY A 59 3.62 8.13 3.71
N SER A 60 4.90 7.68 3.66
CA SER A 60 5.64 7.53 2.39
C SER A 60 6.72 6.44 2.48
N ASN A 61 7.14 5.92 1.31
CA ASN A 61 8.26 4.98 1.21
C ASN A 61 9.56 5.57 1.78
N GLU A 62 9.79 6.87 1.55
CA GLU A 62 10.96 7.59 2.00
C GLU A 62 11.00 7.72 3.52
N GLU A 63 9.85 8.03 4.14
CA GLU A 63 9.70 8.07 5.60
C GLU A 63 10.03 6.71 6.21
N MET A 64 9.43 5.64 5.67
CA MET A 64 9.65 4.27 6.12
C MET A 64 11.13 3.90 6.01
N LEU A 65 11.76 4.13 4.85
CA LEU A 65 13.16 3.81 4.61
C LEU A 65 14.08 4.61 5.53
N ALA A 66 13.88 5.93 5.66
CA ALA A 66 14.68 6.80 6.52
C ALA A 66 14.63 6.35 7.99
N LYS A 67 13.45 5.99 8.49
CA LYS A 67 13.26 5.49 9.86
C LYS A 67 14.00 4.17 10.10
N LEU A 68 13.96 3.24 9.12
CA LEU A 68 14.70 1.97 9.21
C LEU A 68 16.21 2.19 9.14
N GLN A 69 16.69 3.07 8.26
CA GLN A 69 18.11 3.43 8.14
C GLN A 69 18.63 4.18 9.38
N ALA A 70 17.80 5.00 10.03
CA ALA A 70 18.12 5.65 11.30
C ALA A 70 18.24 4.65 12.48
N GLY A 71 18.01 3.36 12.22
CA GLY A 71 18.22 2.31 13.22
C GLY A 71 16.97 1.91 13.99
N ALA A 72 15.77 2.26 13.54
CA ALA A 72 14.53 1.72 14.11
C ALA A 72 14.57 0.19 14.08
N ARG A 73 14.23 -0.42 15.21
CA ARG A 73 14.23 -1.87 15.42
C ARG A 73 12.87 -2.34 15.91
N GLY A 74 12.65 -3.64 15.83
CA GLY A 74 11.47 -4.29 16.38
C GLY A 74 10.33 -4.46 15.38
N TYR A 75 10.41 -3.92 14.17
CA TYR A 75 9.47 -4.24 13.09
C TYR A 75 9.83 -5.57 12.45
N ASP A 76 8.81 -6.37 12.12
CA ASP A 76 8.97 -7.66 11.46
C ASP A 76 8.65 -7.58 9.98
N ILE A 77 7.52 -6.97 9.62
CA ILE A 77 7.03 -6.86 8.25
C ILE A 77 6.86 -5.39 7.87
N VAL A 78 7.23 -5.07 6.64
CA VAL A 78 6.98 -3.79 5.96
C VAL A 78 6.29 -4.01 4.62
N PHE A 79 5.65 -2.95 4.10
CA PHE A 79 4.85 -3.01 2.88
C PHE A 79 5.33 -1.97 1.85
N PRO A 80 6.56 -2.13 1.32
CA PRO A 80 7.11 -1.19 0.33
C PRO A 80 6.39 -1.29 -1.01
N SER A 81 6.30 -0.18 -1.74
CA SER A 81 5.98 -0.24 -3.16
C SER A 81 7.09 -0.98 -3.93
N VAL A 82 6.76 -1.56 -5.10
CA VAL A 82 7.68 -2.41 -5.88
C VAL A 82 9.04 -1.74 -6.11
N HIS A 83 9.09 -0.46 -6.48
CA HIS A 83 10.36 0.25 -6.68
C HIS A 83 11.16 0.41 -5.37
N MET A 84 10.49 0.55 -4.24
CA MET A 84 11.13 0.61 -2.92
C MET A 84 11.58 -0.78 -2.46
N HIS A 85 10.85 -1.84 -2.83
CA HIS A 85 11.31 -3.22 -2.64
C HIS A 85 12.69 -3.42 -3.30
N ASP A 86 12.85 -3.03 -4.56
CA ASP A 86 14.13 -3.12 -5.26
C ASP A 86 15.24 -2.30 -4.55
N THR A 87 14.92 -1.09 -4.11
CA THR A 87 15.84 -0.25 -3.33
C THR A 87 16.23 -0.93 -2.00
N MET A 88 15.28 -1.46 -1.25
CA MET A 88 15.55 -2.13 0.04
C MET A 88 16.35 -3.42 -0.14
N ALA A 89 16.10 -4.16 -1.21
CA ALA A 89 16.88 -5.35 -1.57
C ALA A 89 18.35 -4.98 -1.86
N ALA A 90 18.59 -3.92 -2.66
CA ALA A 90 19.92 -3.41 -2.94
C ALA A 90 20.67 -2.95 -1.69
N LEU A 91 19.96 -2.43 -0.69
CA LEU A 91 20.50 -2.03 0.63
C LEU A 91 20.67 -3.20 1.59
N GLY A 92 20.25 -4.43 1.22
CA GLY A 92 20.36 -5.62 2.06
C GLY A 92 19.49 -5.58 3.31
N LEU A 93 18.34 -4.90 3.26
CA LEU A 93 17.42 -4.70 4.39
C LEU A 93 16.37 -5.82 4.49
N LEU A 94 16.20 -6.65 3.46
CA LEU A 94 15.18 -7.68 3.38
C LEU A 94 15.72 -9.06 3.76
N GLU A 95 14.86 -9.85 4.39
CA GLU A 95 15.10 -11.26 4.72
C GLU A 95 14.64 -12.14 3.56
N LYS A 96 15.44 -13.16 3.21
CA LYS A 96 15.01 -14.20 2.29
C LYS A 96 14.05 -15.13 3.02
N THR A 97 12.78 -15.05 2.69
CA THR A 97 11.70 -15.80 3.37
C THR A 97 11.46 -17.17 2.74
N ASP A 98 11.85 -17.34 1.46
CA ASP A 98 11.45 -18.48 0.62
C ASP A 98 9.93 -18.71 0.62
N ILE A 99 9.14 -17.62 0.70
CA ILE A 99 7.67 -17.69 0.73
C ILE A 99 7.09 -18.30 -0.54
N ASN A 100 7.80 -18.19 -1.66
CA ASN A 100 7.46 -18.84 -2.92
C ASN A 100 7.45 -20.37 -2.86
N GLN A 101 7.99 -20.98 -1.80
CA GLN A 101 7.91 -22.42 -1.55
C GLN A 101 6.62 -22.82 -0.82
N ASP A 102 5.85 -21.87 -0.31
CA ASP A 102 4.54 -22.14 0.26
C ASP A 102 3.57 -22.57 -0.86
N ALA A 103 2.83 -23.66 -0.64
CA ALA A 103 1.90 -24.17 -1.66
C ALA A 103 0.83 -23.15 -2.05
N ALA A 104 0.41 -22.28 -1.10
CA ALA A 104 -0.57 -21.23 -1.35
C ALA A 104 -0.01 -20.06 -2.17
N PHE A 105 1.32 -19.96 -2.35
CA PHE A 105 1.92 -18.96 -3.23
C PHE A 105 1.48 -19.13 -4.69
N ALA A 106 1.06 -20.35 -5.09
CA ALA A 106 0.46 -20.61 -6.40
C ALA A 106 -0.83 -19.79 -6.66
N ASN A 107 -1.46 -19.23 -5.61
CA ASN A 107 -2.60 -18.32 -5.73
C ASN A 107 -2.20 -16.92 -6.23
N ILE A 108 -0.93 -16.54 -6.10
CA ILE A 108 -0.44 -15.26 -6.64
C ILE A 108 -0.37 -15.36 -8.18
N ASP A 109 -0.92 -14.34 -8.83
CA ASP A 109 -0.77 -14.19 -10.27
C ASP A 109 0.67 -13.76 -10.59
N PRO A 110 1.42 -14.53 -11.42
CA PRO A 110 2.80 -14.19 -11.79
C PRO A 110 2.99 -12.80 -12.40
N ALA A 111 1.93 -12.21 -12.98
CA ALA A 111 1.97 -10.85 -13.51
C ALA A 111 2.27 -9.78 -12.44
N PHE A 112 2.13 -10.12 -11.14
CA PHE A 112 2.45 -9.23 -10.02
C PHE A 112 3.83 -9.49 -9.39
N LEU A 113 4.61 -10.44 -9.89
CA LEU A 113 6.03 -10.60 -9.51
C LEU A 113 6.88 -9.58 -10.27
N ARG A 114 6.75 -8.30 -9.88
CA ARG A 114 7.26 -7.15 -10.64
C ARG A 114 8.59 -6.58 -10.11
N ALA A 115 8.97 -6.94 -8.87
CA ALA A 115 10.26 -6.51 -8.33
C ALA A 115 11.40 -7.16 -9.12
N ARG A 116 12.29 -6.34 -9.68
CA ARG A 116 13.42 -6.81 -10.49
C ARG A 116 14.45 -7.60 -9.68
N SER A 117 14.58 -7.22 -8.40
CA SER A 117 15.47 -7.88 -7.43
C SER A 117 14.93 -9.22 -6.94
N ASP A 118 13.60 -9.46 -7.09
CA ASP A 118 12.92 -10.66 -6.59
C ASP A 118 11.90 -11.22 -7.59
N PRO A 119 12.33 -11.59 -8.81
CA PRO A 119 11.41 -12.03 -9.87
C PRO A 119 10.70 -13.36 -9.59
N LYS A 120 11.05 -14.03 -8.50
CA LYS A 120 10.46 -15.31 -8.08
C LYS A 120 9.68 -15.24 -6.77
N GLY A 121 9.67 -14.09 -6.08
CA GLY A 121 9.03 -13.95 -4.77
C GLY A 121 9.74 -14.76 -3.66
N GLU A 122 11.08 -14.82 -3.71
CA GLU A 122 11.87 -15.51 -2.67
C GLU A 122 11.99 -14.68 -1.39
N TYR A 123 11.90 -13.36 -1.50
CA TYR A 123 12.01 -12.40 -0.38
C TYR A 123 10.65 -11.91 0.09
N CYS A 124 9.84 -11.43 -0.84
CA CYS A 124 8.56 -10.80 -0.56
C CYS A 124 7.42 -11.46 -1.34
N MET A 125 6.20 -11.12 -1.00
CA MET A 125 5.02 -11.50 -1.78
C MET A 125 4.22 -10.26 -2.17
N PRO A 126 3.64 -10.21 -3.37
CA PRO A 126 2.69 -9.15 -3.75
C PRO A 126 1.53 -9.09 -2.76
N TYR A 127 1.20 -7.87 -2.30
CA TYR A 127 0.19 -7.64 -1.26
C TYR A 127 -1.10 -7.06 -1.82
N ALA A 128 -1.01 -5.92 -2.47
CA ALA A 128 -2.13 -5.18 -3.04
C ALA A 128 -1.67 -4.34 -4.22
N TRP A 129 -2.60 -3.91 -5.07
CA TRP A 129 -2.33 -3.03 -6.20
C TRP A 129 -3.52 -2.15 -6.52
N GLY A 130 -3.31 -1.10 -7.30
CA GLY A 130 -4.38 -0.24 -7.77
C GLY A 130 -3.91 0.84 -8.73
N SER A 131 -4.86 1.57 -9.28
CA SER A 131 -4.61 2.73 -10.15
C SER A 131 -4.61 4.03 -9.35
N VAL A 132 -3.97 5.08 -9.90
CA VAL A 132 -4.04 6.44 -9.38
C VAL A 132 -4.69 7.31 -10.44
N GLY A 133 -5.97 7.59 -10.25
CA GLY A 133 -6.82 8.29 -11.21
C GLY A 133 -7.44 9.56 -10.64
N ILE A 134 -8.71 9.78 -10.92
CA ILE A 134 -9.43 11.00 -10.55
C ILE A 134 -10.67 10.63 -9.73
N LEU A 135 -10.71 11.10 -8.47
CA LEU A 135 -11.93 11.18 -7.66
C LEU A 135 -12.62 12.51 -7.95
N TYR A 136 -13.93 12.51 -8.22
CA TYR A 136 -14.66 13.75 -8.45
C TYR A 136 -16.09 13.75 -7.87
N ASN A 137 -16.61 14.95 -7.61
CA ASN A 137 -17.97 15.18 -7.17
C ASN A 137 -18.85 15.51 -8.39
N LYS A 138 -19.80 14.62 -8.69
CA LYS A 138 -20.69 14.72 -9.87
C LYS A 138 -21.53 16.01 -9.91
N ASN A 139 -21.81 16.59 -8.74
CA ASN A 139 -22.60 17.83 -8.64
C ASN A 139 -21.76 19.09 -8.82
N LYS A 140 -20.42 18.96 -8.92
CA LYS A 140 -19.50 20.08 -9.04
C LYS A 140 -18.80 20.13 -10.39
N VAL A 141 -19.01 19.11 -11.22
CA VAL A 141 -18.46 19.04 -12.59
C VAL A 141 -19.55 19.29 -13.63
N SER A 142 -19.16 19.91 -14.74
CA SER A 142 -20.09 20.23 -15.84
C SER A 142 -20.51 18.98 -16.63
N LYS A 143 -19.66 17.96 -16.65
CA LYS A 143 -19.85 16.66 -17.28
C LYS A 143 -18.99 15.60 -16.57
N PRO A 144 -19.25 14.31 -16.78
CA PRO A 144 -18.35 13.26 -16.29
C PRO A 144 -16.89 13.49 -16.73
N ILE A 145 -15.95 13.34 -15.82
CA ILE A 145 -14.51 13.42 -16.10
C ILE A 145 -14.08 12.08 -16.71
N GLU A 146 -13.41 12.11 -17.86
CA GLU A 146 -12.87 10.92 -18.53
C GLU A 146 -11.38 11.04 -18.86
N SER A 147 -10.80 12.22 -18.65
CA SER A 147 -9.43 12.55 -19.06
C SER A 147 -8.77 13.55 -18.13
N TRP A 148 -7.44 13.64 -18.20
CA TRP A 148 -6.70 14.70 -17.52
C TRP A 148 -7.04 16.09 -18.11
N ASP A 149 -7.39 16.17 -19.39
CA ASP A 149 -7.83 17.42 -19.99
C ASP A 149 -9.20 17.86 -19.44
N ASP A 150 -10.14 16.93 -19.18
CA ASP A 150 -11.42 17.24 -18.52
C ASP A 150 -11.19 17.74 -17.08
N PHE A 151 -10.29 17.09 -16.32
CA PHE A 151 -9.91 17.50 -14.97
C PHE A 151 -9.46 18.98 -14.92
N PHE A 152 -8.57 19.38 -15.83
CA PHE A 152 -8.11 20.75 -15.92
C PHE A 152 -9.11 21.69 -16.59
N ALA A 153 -10.07 21.19 -17.37
CA ALA A 153 -11.17 21.99 -17.91
C ALA A 153 -12.10 22.47 -16.77
N GLU A 154 -12.39 21.64 -15.78
CA GLU A 154 -13.14 22.04 -14.60
C GLU A 154 -12.42 23.15 -13.82
N ALA A 155 -11.09 23.06 -13.69
CA ALA A 155 -10.30 24.12 -13.06
C ALA A 155 -10.34 25.45 -13.82
N LYS A 156 -10.31 25.41 -15.16
CA LYS A 156 -10.49 26.60 -16.00
C LYS A 156 -11.89 27.20 -15.89
N ALA A 157 -12.91 26.38 -15.61
CA ALA A 157 -14.27 26.83 -15.34
C ALA A 157 -14.46 27.46 -13.96
N GLY A 158 -13.40 27.51 -13.13
CA GLY A 158 -13.40 28.11 -11.81
C GLY A 158 -13.64 27.14 -10.66
N ASN A 159 -13.74 25.84 -10.94
CA ASN A 159 -13.85 24.80 -9.92
C ASN A 159 -12.47 24.49 -9.32
N LYS A 160 -12.42 24.17 -8.02
CA LYS A 160 -11.17 23.77 -7.38
C LYS A 160 -10.84 22.31 -7.75
N VAL A 161 -9.61 22.08 -8.21
CA VAL A 161 -9.04 20.75 -8.40
C VAL A 161 -7.78 20.59 -7.55
N ILE A 162 -7.50 19.37 -7.12
CA ILE A 162 -6.40 19.05 -6.20
C ILE A 162 -5.52 17.98 -6.85
N MET A 163 -4.20 18.17 -6.77
CA MET A 163 -3.22 17.16 -7.17
C MET A 163 -2.58 16.52 -5.93
N LEU A 164 -2.09 15.30 -6.06
CA LEU A 164 -1.28 14.67 -5.01
C LEU A 164 0.00 15.46 -4.76
N ASP A 165 0.38 15.61 -3.50
CA ASP A 165 1.70 16.12 -3.11
C ASP A 165 2.74 14.99 -3.19
N ASP A 166 2.80 14.38 -4.35
CA ASP A 166 3.73 13.30 -4.70
C ASP A 166 4.45 13.64 -5.99
N MET A 167 5.77 13.63 -5.92
CA MET A 167 6.64 13.99 -7.03
C MET A 167 6.44 13.08 -8.24
N ARG A 168 6.45 11.75 -8.01
CA ARG A 168 6.39 10.76 -9.08
C ARG A 168 4.99 10.69 -9.68
N GLU A 169 3.95 10.72 -8.84
CA GLU A 169 2.56 10.69 -9.25
C GLU A 169 2.19 11.94 -10.07
N THR A 170 2.50 13.12 -9.56
CA THR A 170 2.10 14.37 -10.21
C THR A 170 2.91 14.65 -11.49
N LEU A 171 4.24 14.42 -11.51
CA LEU A 171 5.01 14.47 -12.74
C LEU A 171 4.60 13.36 -13.72
N GLY A 172 4.21 12.21 -13.20
CA GLY A 172 3.68 11.07 -13.95
C GLY A 172 2.47 11.45 -14.81
N VAL A 173 1.56 12.28 -14.28
CA VAL A 173 0.42 12.79 -15.07
C VAL A 173 0.89 13.55 -16.31
N GLY A 174 1.88 14.45 -16.15
CA GLY A 174 2.46 15.19 -17.27
C GLY A 174 3.14 14.30 -18.31
N LEU A 175 3.89 13.28 -17.84
CA LEU A 175 4.56 12.30 -18.69
C LEU A 175 3.53 11.43 -19.47
N ILE A 176 2.56 10.83 -18.77
CA ILE A 176 1.52 9.98 -19.39
C ILE A 176 0.75 10.77 -20.43
N ARG A 177 0.32 11.99 -20.10
CA ARG A 177 -0.39 12.85 -21.04
C ARG A 177 0.45 13.18 -22.27
N GLY A 178 1.76 13.31 -22.11
CA GLY A 178 2.72 13.49 -23.19
C GLY A 178 3.05 12.20 -23.97
N GLY A 179 2.44 11.06 -23.64
CA GLY A 179 2.74 9.76 -24.22
C GLY A 179 4.11 9.20 -23.83
N LYS A 180 4.63 9.61 -22.67
CA LYS A 180 5.96 9.25 -22.18
C LYS A 180 5.87 8.24 -21.03
N SER A 181 6.99 7.58 -20.77
CA SER A 181 7.13 6.69 -19.60
C SER A 181 7.21 7.48 -18.32
N VAL A 182 6.48 7.05 -17.26
CA VAL A 182 6.63 7.58 -15.90
C VAL A 182 8.00 7.30 -15.28
N ASN A 183 8.79 6.46 -15.95
CA ASN A 183 10.16 6.11 -15.56
C ASN A 183 11.21 6.79 -16.44
N SER A 184 10.80 7.71 -17.32
CA SER A 184 11.75 8.44 -18.16
C SER A 184 12.71 9.26 -17.31
N THR A 185 13.99 9.15 -17.62
CA THR A 185 15.05 10.01 -17.07
C THR A 185 15.60 10.99 -18.12
N GLU A 186 14.94 11.09 -19.27
CA GLU A 186 15.32 12.01 -20.32
C GLU A 186 15.01 13.45 -19.92
N PRO A 187 16.02 14.34 -19.86
CA PRO A 187 15.81 15.72 -19.37
C PRO A 187 14.78 16.51 -20.17
N GLY A 188 14.67 16.25 -21.48
CA GLY A 188 13.69 16.89 -22.36
C GLY A 188 12.25 16.51 -21.99
N GLU A 189 11.98 15.23 -21.79
CA GLU A 189 10.67 14.71 -21.44
C GLU A 189 10.22 15.20 -20.04
N LEU A 190 11.13 15.16 -19.06
CA LEU A 190 10.86 15.69 -17.73
C LEU A 190 10.59 17.21 -17.76
N LYS A 191 11.33 17.94 -18.60
CA LYS A 191 11.11 19.37 -18.78
C LYS A 191 9.73 19.65 -19.38
N GLU A 192 9.32 18.93 -20.42
CA GLU A 192 8.00 19.05 -21.04
C GLU A 192 6.87 18.76 -20.05
N ALA A 193 6.98 17.70 -19.27
CA ALA A 193 6.02 17.34 -18.24
C ALA A 193 5.91 18.44 -17.16
N ALA A 194 7.05 18.98 -16.71
CA ALA A 194 7.07 20.07 -15.74
C ALA A 194 6.51 21.37 -16.30
N ASP A 195 6.86 21.75 -17.53
CA ASP A 195 6.33 22.96 -18.19
C ASP A 195 4.81 22.88 -18.31
N TRP A 196 4.29 21.72 -18.69
CA TRP A 196 2.85 21.47 -18.75
C TRP A 196 2.16 21.60 -17.39
N LEU A 197 2.78 21.14 -16.30
CA LEU A 197 2.27 21.30 -14.93
C LEU A 197 2.36 22.77 -14.44
N ILE A 198 3.48 23.44 -14.73
CA ILE A 198 3.70 24.85 -14.34
C ILE A 198 2.65 25.76 -15.00
N GLU A 199 2.35 25.54 -16.26
CA GLU A 199 1.29 26.28 -16.97
C GLU A 199 -0.09 26.12 -16.29
N ARG A 200 -0.33 24.96 -15.66
CA ARG A 200 -1.59 24.61 -14.98
C ARG A 200 -1.58 24.83 -13.48
N LYS A 201 -0.42 25.11 -12.91
CA LYS A 201 -0.30 25.33 -11.46
C LYS A 201 -1.26 26.37 -10.90
N PRO A 202 -1.50 27.52 -11.55
CA PRO A 202 -2.49 28.49 -11.07
C PRO A 202 -3.93 27.95 -11.00
N LEU A 203 -4.22 26.84 -11.67
CA LEU A 203 -5.51 26.18 -11.67
C LEU A 203 -5.63 25.14 -10.55
N ILE A 204 -4.52 24.72 -9.94
CA ILE A 204 -4.46 23.70 -8.89
C ILE A 204 -4.64 24.39 -7.54
N ALA A 205 -5.71 24.08 -6.83
CA ALA A 205 -6.01 24.70 -5.55
C ALA A 205 -5.03 24.28 -4.44
N ALA A 206 -4.56 23.02 -4.47
CA ALA A 206 -3.59 22.50 -3.52
C ALA A 206 -2.88 21.26 -4.07
N PHE A 207 -1.68 21.01 -3.52
CA PHE A 207 -1.00 19.70 -3.59
C PHE A 207 -1.08 19.07 -2.20
N THR A 208 -1.84 17.98 -2.06
CA THR A 208 -2.06 17.31 -0.78
C THR A 208 -2.59 15.89 -0.95
N TYR A 209 -2.34 15.04 0.04
CA TYR A 209 -3.01 13.73 0.17
C TYR A 209 -4.40 13.84 0.81
N ASP A 210 -4.69 14.94 1.55
CA ASP A 210 -5.94 15.13 2.30
C ASP A 210 -7.04 15.76 1.44
N SER A 211 -7.28 15.21 0.24
CA SER A 211 -8.20 15.79 -0.73
C SER A 211 -9.63 15.21 -0.67
N VAL A 212 -9.79 13.98 -0.15
CA VAL A 212 -11.09 13.29 -0.13
C VAL A 212 -12.18 14.09 0.59
N PRO A 213 -11.98 14.61 1.81
CA PRO A 213 -13.02 15.39 2.49
C PRO A 213 -13.43 16.64 1.69
N MET A 214 -12.52 17.26 0.97
CA MET A 214 -12.80 18.44 0.15
C MET A 214 -13.66 18.10 -1.09
N VAL A 215 -13.44 16.93 -1.69
CA VAL A 215 -14.29 16.46 -2.79
C VAL A 215 -15.66 16.01 -2.28
N GLN A 216 -15.72 15.34 -1.14
CA GLN A 216 -16.98 14.92 -0.51
C GLN A 216 -17.86 16.11 -0.15
N SER A 217 -17.32 17.15 0.48
CA SER A 217 -18.05 18.37 0.83
C SER A 217 -18.43 19.22 -0.39
N GLY A 218 -17.78 18.99 -1.54
CA GLY A 218 -17.90 19.83 -2.73
C GLY A 218 -17.12 21.16 -2.67
N ASP A 219 -16.17 21.27 -1.74
CA ASP A 219 -15.20 22.38 -1.71
C ASP A 219 -14.18 22.26 -2.83
N ALA A 220 -13.93 21.02 -3.31
CA ALA A 220 -13.23 20.75 -4.55
C ALA A 220 -14.11 19.91 -5.48
N ALA A 221 -13.99 20.15 -6.80
CA ALA A 221 -14.71 19.40 -7.80
C ALA A 221 -14.07 18.04 -8.08
N ALA A 222 -12.74 17.99 -8.08
CA ALA A 222 -12.00 16.77 -8.38
C ALA A 222 -10.63 16.73 -7.72
N ALA A 223 -10.11 15.53 -7.51
CA ALA A 223 -8.78 15.29 -6.99
C ALA A 223 -8.09 14.14 -7.74
N HIS A 224 -6.80 14.31 -8.03
CA HIS A 224 -5.90 13.22 -8.39
C HIS A 224 -5.71 12.34 -7.14
N TYR A 225 -6.15 11.06 -7.21
CA TYR A 225 -6.20 10.21 -6.03
C TYR A 225 -6.14 8.72 -6.37
N PHE A 226 -5.84 7.89 -5.36
CA PHE A 226 -5.75 6.44 -5.44
C PHE A 226 -7.13 5.77 -5.58
N VAL A 227 -7.17 4.59 -6.20
CA VAL A 227 -8.41 3.81 -6.38
C VAL A 227 -9.10 3.45 -5.06
N GLY A 228 -8.39 3.44 -3.94
CA GLY A 228 -8.96 3.31 -2.60
C GLY A 228 -10.08 4.32 -2.31
N ALA A 229 -10.15 5.43 -3.06
CA ALA A 229 -11.29 6.36 -3.07
C ALA A 229 -12.64 5.68 -3.38
N MET A 230 -12.63 4.48 -4.00
CA MET A 230 -13.84 3.70 -4.24
C MET A 230 -14.59 3.32 -2.95
N MET A 231 -13.91 3.30 -1.81
CA MET A 231 -14.54 3.16 -0.50
C MET A 231 -15.53 4.30 -0.22
N TYR A 232 -15.15 5.53 -0.55
CA TYR A 232 -16.00 6.72 -0.41
C TYR A 232 -17.08 6.79 -1.50
N VAL A 233 -16.74 6.39 -2.72
CA VAL A 233 -17.73 6.28 -3.82
C VAL A 233 -18.81 5.26 -3.47
N LYS A 234 -18.46 4.14 -2.86
CA LYS A 234 -19.44 3.13 -2.39
C LYS A 234 -20.37 3.69 -1.31
N GLN A 235 -19.90 4.57 -0.45
CA GLN A 235 -20.70 5.22 0.61
C GLN A 235 -21.64 6.30 0.04
N ASP A 236 -21.21 7.01 -0.99
CA ASP A 236 -21.96 8.09 -1.63
C ASP A 236 -21.93 8.01 -3.16
N PRO A 237 -22.52 6.96 -3.77
CA PRO A 237 -22.47 6.72 -5.19
C PRO A 237 -23.30 7.72 -6.01
N GLN A 238 -24.17 8.50 -5.38
CA GLN A 238 -24.95 9.54 -6.05
C GLN A 238 -24.09 10.77 -6.36
N ASN A 239 -23.20 11.14 -5.45
CA ASN A 239 -22.44 12.37 -5.54
C ASN A 239 -20.99 12.14 -5.99
N LEU A 240 -20.40 10.99 -5.70
CA LEU A 240 -18.99 10.72 -6.00
C LEU A 240 -18.82 9.76 -7.17
N ALA A 241 -17.71 9.92 -7.88
CA ALA A 241 -17.23 8.95 -8.85
C ALA A 241 -15.69 8.94 -8.86
N TYR A 242 -15.15 7.80 -9.28
CA TYR A 242 -13.73 7.64 -9.56
C TYR A 242 -13.57 7.19 -11.00
N VAL A 243 -12.52 7.65 -11.68
CA VAL A 243 -12.22 7.28 -13.06
C VAL A 243 -10.73 7.10 -13.28
N ILE A 244 -10.38 6.09 -14.07
CA ILE A 244 -9.06 5.96 -14.68
C ILE A 244 -9.09 6.78 -15.97
N PRO A 245 -8.26 7.83 -16.13
CA PRO A 245 -8.26 8.67 -17.32
C PRO A 245 -7.92 7.88 -18.59
N LYS A 246 -8.53 8.25 -19.72
CA LYS A 246 -8.37 7.54 -21.01
C LYS A 246 -6.94 7.56 -21.56
N GLU A 247 -6.14 8.55 -21.18
CA GLU A 247 -4.72 8.64 -21.54
C GLU A 247 -3.88 7.60 -20.80
N GLY A 248 -4.39 7.08 -19.68
CA GLY A 248 -3.71 6.20 -18.75
C GLY A 248 -3.48 6.86 -17.40
N ALA A 249 -2.91 6.10 -16.51
CA ALA A 249 -2.64 6.48 -15.14
C ALA A 249 -1.43 5.71 -14.60
N THR A 250 -0.99 6.05 -13.40
CA THR A 250 -0.03 5.21 -12.68
C THR A 250 -0.72 4.01 -12.05
N LEU A 251 0.04 2.94 -11.90
CA LEU A 251 -0.34 1.75 -11.17
C LEU A 251 0.62 1.62 -9.99
N TYR A 252 0.09 1.51 -8.80
CA TYR A 252 0.88 1.15 -7.62
C TYR A 252 0.74 -0.34 -7.32
N GLN A 253 1.75 -0.92 -6.72
CA GLN A 253 1.74 -2.24 -6.12
C GLN A 253 2.65 -2.20 -4.91
N GLU A 254 2.16 -2.71 -3.79
CA GLU A 254 2.93 -2.95 -2.59
C GLU A 254 3.18 -4.44 -2.42
N ASP A 255 4.37 -4.74 -1.92
CA ASP A 255 4.79 -6.07 -1.56
C ASP A 255 4.90 -6.21 -0.03
N MET A 256 4.55 -7.36 0.51
CA MET A 256 4.74 -7.70 1.91
C MET A 256 6.13 -8.32 2.08
N CYS A 257 7.00 -7.66 2.83
CA CYS A 257 8.40 -8.02 2.99
C CYS A 257 8.79 -8.18 4.46
N VAL A 258 9.59 -9.19 4.78
CA VAL A 258 10.18 -9.36 6.11
C VAL A 258 11.50 -8.62 6.18
N LEU A 259 11.71 -7.84 7.25
CA LEU A 259 12.98 -7.15 7.48
C LEU A 259 14.08 -8.13 7.90
N LYS A 260 15.29 -7.93 7.39
CA LYS A 260 16.47 -8.71 7.84
C LYS A 260 16.73 -8.56 9.33
N SER A 261 16.38 -7.40 9.90
CA SER A 261 16.48 -7.10 11.34
C SER A 261 15.28 -7.56 12.16
N ALA A 262 14.29 -8.22 11.57
CA ALA A 262 13.07 -8.67 12.24
C ALA A 262 13.39 -9.59 13.41
N PRO A 263 12.88 -9.31 14.62
CA PRO A 263 13.07 -10.18 15.78
C PRO A 263 12.23 -11.47 15.69
N ASN A 264 11.07 -11.42 15.02
CA ASN A 264 10.09 -12.51 15.00
C ASN A 264 9.88 -13.08 13.59
N LYS A 265 10.98 -13.44 12.88
CA LYS A 265 10.94 -13.88 11.47
C LYS A 265 10.02 -15.07 11.23
N ALA A 266 9.94 -16.03 12.16
CA ALA A 266 9.05 -17.18 12.05
C ALA A 266 7.58 -16.75 12.07
N ASN A 267 7.20 -15.83 12.96
CA ASN A 267 5.85 -15.28 13.05
C ASN A 267 5.52 -14.44 11.82
N ALA A 268 6.49 -13.68 11.30
CA ALA A 268 6.35 -12.92 10.07
C ALA A 268 6.06 -13.84 8.86
N LYS A 269 6.82 -14.91 8.71
CA LYS A 269 6.58 -15.89 7.63
C LYS A 269 5.21 -16.57 7.80
N ARG A 270 4.82 -16.90 9.04
CA ARG A 270 3.48 -17.46 9.32
C ARG A 270 2.36 -16.51 8.94
N PHE A 271 2.55 -15.18 9.16
CA PHE A 271 1.59 -14.18 8.73
C PHE A 271 1.52 -14.07 7.20
N MET A 272 2.66 -14.13 6.50
CA MET A 272 2.67 -14.17 5.03
C MET A 272 1.89 -15.38 4.49
N SER A 273 2.16 -16.59 5.02
CA SER A 273 1.42 -17.82 4.64
C SER A 273 -0.07 -17.70 4.94
N PHE A 274 -0.45 -17.10 6.08
CA PHE A 274 -1.84 -16.84 6.43
C PHE A 274 -2.49 -15.87 5.42
N PHE A 275 -1.81 -14.81 5.00
CA PHE A 275 -2.32 -13.84 4.03
C PHE A 275 -2.43 -14.40 2.61
N LEU A 276 -1.69 -15.45 2.26
CA LEU A 276 -1.82 -16.16 0.98
C LEU A 276 -3.14 -16.95 0.85
N GLN A 277 -3.86 -17.18 1.94
CA GLN A 277 -5.18 -17.82 1.91
C GLN A 277 -6.18 -16.93 1.15
N PRO A 278 -6.93 -17.46 0.18
CA PRO A 278 -7.82 -16.66 -0.65
C PRO A 278 -8.86 -15.86 0.14
N GLU A 279 -9.41 -16.45 1.20
CA GLU A 279 -10.43 -15.83 2.05
C GLU A 279 -9.88 -14.63 2.82
N ILE A 280 -8.61 -14.70 3.25
CA ILE A 280 -7.94 -13.63 3.99
C ILE A 280 -7.58 -12.49 3.04
N ALA A 281 -7.00 -12.80 1.89
CA ALA A 281 -6.70 -11.80 0.86
C ALA A 281 -7.99 -11.11 0.36
N ALA A 282 -9.08 -11.86 0.12
CA ALA A 282 -10.36 -11.32 -0.29
C ALA A 282 -10.97 -10.40 0.80
N LEU A 283 -10.89 -10.81 2.07
CA LEU A 283 -11.36 -10.01 3.20
C LEU A 283 -10.65 -8.65 3.26
N ASN A 284 -9.33 -8.65 3.08
CA ASN A 284 -8.54 -7.42 3.04
C ASN A 284 -8.92 -6.54 1.85
N THR A 285 -8.97 -7.11 0.66
CA THR A 285 -9.28 -6.41 -0.60
C THR A 285 -10.68 -5.80 -0.59
N ALA A 286 -11.67 -6.52 -0.05
CA ALA A 286 -13.06 -6.05 0.03
C ALA A 286 -13.21 -4.77 0.89
N GLN A 287 -12.38 -4.60 1.90
CA GLN A 287 -12.35 -3.36 2.69
C GLN A 287 -11.55 -2.27 1.99
N GLN A 288 -10.38 -2.61 1.42
CA GLN A 288 -9.48 -1.64 0.80
C GLN A 288 -10.02 -1.08 -0.51
N MET A 289 -10.96 -1.77 -1.15
CA MET A 289 -11.55 -1.40 -2.44
C MET A 289 -10.47 -1.19 -3.53
N ASN A 290 -9.39 -1.99 -3.47
CA ASN A 290 -8.28 -1.99 -4.41
C ASN A 290 -8.16 -3.37 -5.11
N GLY A 291 -7.12 -3.58 -5.90
CA GLY A 291 -6.85 -4.84 -6.56
C GLY A 291 -6.11 -5.84 -5.66
N THR A 292 -6.37 -7.12 -5.88
CA THR A 292 -5.63 -8.21 -5.24
C THR A 292 -4.73 -8.94 -6.23
N PRO A 293 -3.47 -9.23 -5.89
CA PRO A 293 -2.61 -10.10 -6.70
C PRO A 293 -2.95 -11.59 -6.55
N ASN A 294 -3.82 -11.95 -5.60
CA ASN A 294 -4.26 -13.33 -5.36
C ASN A 294 -5.45 -13.67 -6.28
N LYS A 295 -5.19 -14.45 -7.34
CA LYS A 295 -6.19 -14.80 -8.36
C LYS A 295 -7.36 -15.62 -7.83
N GLU A 296 -7.16 -16.40 -6.75
CA GLU A 296 -8.24 -17.15 -6.12
C GLU A 296 -9.09 -16.24 -5.21
N ALA A 297 -8.46 -15.29 -4.52
CA ALA A 297 -9.17 -14.26 -3.75
C ALA A 297 -10.07 -13.40 -4.63
N LEU A 298 -9.63 -13.06 -5.85
CA LEU A 298 -10.43 -12.29 -6.81
C LEU A 298 -11.79 -12.96 -7.08
N LYS A 299 -11.83 -14.29 -7.14
CA LYS A 299 -13.07 -15.05 -7.37
C LYS A 299 -14.05 -14.98 -6.19
N LEU A 300 -13.55 -14.72 -4.98
CA LEU A 300 -14.33 -14.63 -3.74
C LEU A 300 -14.87 -13.22 -3.48
N LEU A 301 -14.41 -12.21 -4.23
CA LEU A 301 -14.88 -10.85 -4.05
C LEU A 301 -16.35 -10.71 -4.43
N PRO A 302 -17.12 -9.81 -3.76
CA PRO A 302 -18.44 -9.41 -4.22
C PRO A 302 -18.42 -8.96 -5.69
N ALA A 303 -19.44 -9.31 -6.45
CA ALA A 303 -19.51 -9.01 -7.89
C ALA A 303 -19.35 -7.51 -8.19
N GLU A 304 -19.93 -6.65 -7.34
CA GLU A 304 -19.81 -5.20 -7.45
C GLU A 304 -18.37 -4.68 -7.33
N LEU A 305 -17.47 -5.42 -6.69
CA LEU A 305 -16.05 -5.09 -6.60
C LEU A 305 -15.23 -5.82 -7.66
N ARG A 306 -15.47 -7.13 -7.80
CA ARG A 306 -14.75 -7.98 -8.76
C ARG A 306 -14.92 -7.49 -10.20
N ASP A 307 -16.14 -7.12 -10.56
CA ASP A 307 -16.51 -6.74 -11.93
C ASP A 307 -16.46 -5.20 -12.15
N ASN A 308 -15.95 -4.45 -11.16
CA ASN A 308 -15.83 -3.00 -11.25
C ASN A 308 -14.62 -2.61 -12.09
N PRO A 309 -14.81 -1.92 -13.24
CA PRO A 309 -13.72 -1.58 -14.16
C PRO A 309 -12.74 -0.51 -13.62
N GLN A 310 -13.08 0.17 -12.54
CA GLN A 310 -12.16 1.11 -11.88
C GLN A 310 -11.22 0.41 -10.92
N VAL A 311 -11.63 -0.72 -10.34
CA VAL A 311 -10.84 -1.52 -9.41
C VAL A 311 -10.10 -2.64 -10.13
N ASN A 312 -10.80 -3.32 -11.04
CA ASN A 312 -10.28 -4.40 -11.87
C ASN A 312 -10.46 -4.01 -13.35
N PRO A 313 -9.63 -3.11 -13.87
CA PRO A 313 -9.77 -2.58 -15.21
C PRO A 313 -9.56 -3.68 -16.28
N PRO A 314 -10.28 -3.59 -17.41
CA PRO A 314 -10.10 -4.51 -18.52
C PRO A 314 -8.70 -4.38 -19.14
N ALA A 315 -8.28 -5.39 -19.90
CA ALA A 315 -6.92 -5.50 -20.42
C ALA A 315 -6.45 -4.28 -21.22
N GLU A 316 -7.33 -3.66 -22.01
CA GLU A 316 -7.03 -2.46 -22.79
C GLU A 316 -6.76 -1.22 -21.91
N VAL A 317 -7.35 -1.13 -20.73
CA VAL A 317 -7.07 -0.08 -19.74
C VAL A 317 -5.79 -0.42 -18.98
N MET A 318 -5.65 -1.68 -18.53
CA MET A 318 -4.43 -2.16 -17.85
C MET A 318 -3.16 -1.91 -18.69
N ALA A 319 -3.24 -2.06 -20.00
CA ALA A 319 -2.12 -1.81 -20.91
C ALA A 319 -1.64 -0.35 -20.95
N LYS A 320 -2.45 0.58 -20.46
CA LYS A 320 -2.11 2.02 -20.36
C LYS A 320 -1.64 2.42 -18.95
N LEU A 321 -1.75 1.53 -17.98
CA LEU A 321 -1.27 1.80 -16.62
C LEU A 321 0.24 1.57 -16.54
N GLN A 322 0.95 2.49 -15.88
CA GLN A 322 2.39 2.44 -15.76
C GLN A 322 2.81 2.36 -14.28
N ILE A 323 3.68 1.41 -13.97
CA ILE A 323 4.23 1.23 -12.63
C ILE A 323 5.56 1.97 -12.48
N PHE A 324 5.83 2.50 -11.30
CA PHE A 324 7.12 3.09 -10.99
C PHE A 324 8.20 2.02 -10.80
N GLU A 325 9.36 2.31 -11.37
CA GLU A 325 10.60 1.55 -11.21
C GLU A 325 11.60 2.33 -10.36
N ASP A 326 12.57 1.64 -9.77
CA ASP A 326 13.70 2.30 -9.13
C ASP A 326 14.55 3.01 -10.21
N LEU A 327 14.64 4.32 -10.11
CA LEU A 327 15.41 5.16 -11.04
C LEU A 327 16.86 5.37 -10.59
N GLY A 328 17.25 4.86 -9.43
CA GLY A 328 18.56 5.06 -8.88
C GLY A 328 18.97 6.53 -8.90
N LYS A 329 20.10 6.84 -9.57
CA LYS A 329 20.60 8.23 -9.68
C LYS A 329 19.69 9.16 -10.49
N GLY A 330 18.81 8.61 -11.34
CA GLY A 330 17.84 9.37 -12.14
C GLY A 330 16.80 10.12 -11.29
N LEU A 331 16.50 9.61 -10.08
CA LEU A 331 15.55 10.24 -9.16
C LEU A 331 15.90 11.70 -8.84
N ARG A 332 17.18 12.05 -8.80
CA ARG A 332 17.64 13.44 -8.59
C ARG A 332 17.18 14.42 -9.67
N GLN A 333 16.85 13.93 -10.86
CA GLN A 333 16.29 14.79 -11.92
C GLN A 333 14.84 15.12 -11.61
N TYR A 334 14.07 14.14 -11.09
CA TYR A 334 12.71 14.35 -10.63
C TYR A 334 12.67 15.37 -9.48
N ASP A 335 13.54 15.26 -8.48
CA ASP A 335 13.64 16.22 -7.37
C ASP A 335 13.82 17.67 -7.87
N ARG A 336 14.75 17.86 -8.82
CA ARG A 336 15.01 19.20 -9.38
C ARG A 336 13.80 19.74 -10.14
N VAL A 337 13.20 18.88 -10.95
CA VAL A 337 12.04 19.24 -11.78
C VAL A 337 10.82 19.50 -10.91
N TRP A 338 10.60 18.67 -9.89
CA TRP A 338 9.52 18.84 -8.91
C TRP A 338 9.68 20.15 -8.11
N THR A 339 10.88 20.44 -7.63
CA THR A 339 11.18 21.72 -6.96
C THR A 339 10.80 22.89 -7.86
N ARG A 340 11.12 22.82 -9.16
CA ARG A 340 10.75 23.86 -10.13
C ARG A 340 9.23 23.99 -10.27
N VAL A 341 8.48 22.89 -10.31
CA VAL A 341 7.00 22.92 -10.34
C VAL A 341 6.45 23.54 -9.06
N ARG A 342 6.95 23.13 -7.89
CA ARG A 342 6.48 23.64 -6.59
C ARG A 342 6.76 25.12 -6.39
N THR A 343 7.88 25.62 -6.87
CA THR A 343 8.33 27.03 -6.67
C THR A 343 7.94 27.98 -7.81
N ALA A 344 7.40 27.49 -8.93
CA ALA A 344 6.89 28.37 -9.99
C ALA A 344 5.77 29.27 -9.46
N ASN A 345 5.74 30.52 -9.93
CA ASN A 345 4.71 31.52 -9.57
C ASN A 345 3.48 31.37 -10.48
#